data_b7f57a72890978b724297c55c6cd3116
#
_entry.id   b7f57a72890978b724297c55c6cd3116
#
_cell.length_a   1.000
_cell.length_b   1.000
_cell.length_c   1.000
_cell.angle_alpha   90.00
_cell.angle_beta   90.00
_cell.angle_gamma   90.00
#
_symmetry.space_group_name_H-M   'P 1'
#
loop_
_entity.id
_entity.type
_entity.pdbx_description
1 polymer ?
#
loop_
_entity_poly.entity_id
_entity_poly.type
_entity_poly.pdbx_seq_one_letter_code
_entity_poly.pdbx_strand_id
1 'polypeptide(L)'
;MKNLLTQIKNEWRSNLFLLVELLLVFAVLWYIVDWVTVTARVYHTPMGFDTEHCYNLSFNSLPPKSALYNPAFTAEDDVDALLEIAERLRHRPGVEGVTVSQNCYPYNEGSSGAFFYLQDTICVTAHQIWSDPDFYRVFRYP
;
A
#
# COMPACT_ATOMS: atom_id res chain seq x y z
N MET A 1 26.58 49.34 15.23
CA MET A 1 26.88 48.17 14.42
C MET A 1 28.24 47.52 14.72
N LYS A 2 29.30 48.27 14.87
CA LYS A 2 30.66 47.74 15.16
C LYS A 2 30.70 46.88 16.45
N ASN A 3 29.99 47.24 17.50
CA ASN A 3 29.95 46.51 18.77
C ASN A 3 29.28 45.16 18.67
N LEU A 4 28.20 45.04 17.87
CA LEU A 4 27.51 43.78 17.63
C LEU A 4 28.39 42.77 16.89
N LEU A 5 29.10 43.19 15.87
CA LEU A 5 30.01 42.32 15.13
C LEU A 5 31.18 41.84 15.97
N THR A 6 31.68 42.71 16.86
CA THR A 6 32.75 42.33 17.83
C THR A 6 32.25 41.35 18.87
N GLN A 7 31.00 41.48 19.34
CA GLN A 7 30.38 40.56 20.27
C GLN A 7 30.12 39.19 19.62
N ILE A 8 29.63 39.17 18.41
CA ILE A 8 29.42 37.91 17.62
C ILE A 8 30.75 37.19 17.42
N LYS A 9 31.82 37.93 17.13
CA LYS A 9 33.15 37.35 16.96
C LYS A 9 33.77 36.81 18.27
N ASN A 10 33.49 37.43 19.38
CA ASN A 10 34.03 36.98 20.68
C ASN A 10 33.27 35.74 21.23
N GLU A 11 31.99 35.62 20.91
CA GLU A 11 31.12 34.52 21.33
C GLU A 11 30.84 33.52 20.19
N TRP A 12 31.74 33.46 19.20
CA TRP A 12 31.50 32.68 17.99
C TRP A 12 31.22 31.19 18.26
N ARG A 13 31.79 30.59 19.31
CA ARG A 13 31.56 29.19 19.68
C ARG A 13 30.12 28.96 20.18
N SER A 14 29.63 29.84 21.03
CA SER A 14 28.27 29.78 21.51
C SER A 14 27.25 30.06 20.38
N ASN A 15 27.56 31.05 19.56
CA ASN A 15 26.73 31.37 18.41
C ASN A 15 26.73 30.25 17.37
N LEU A 16 27.83 29.56 17.15
CA LEU A 16 27.92 28.42 16.25
C LEU A 16 27.07 27.24 16.78
N PHE A 17 27.13 26.99 18.09
CA PHE A 17 26.34 25.96 18.74
C PHE A 17 24.83 26.22 18.52
N LEU A 18 24.36 27.42 18.82
CA LEU A 18 22.99 27.85 18.60
C LEU A 18 22.56 27.74 17.14
N LEU A 19 23.47 28.10 16.22
CA LEU A 19 23.19 27.98 14.77
C LEU A 19 23.02 26.54 14.34
N VAL A 20 23.88 25.64 14.84
CA VAL A 20 23.76 24.20 14.56
C VAL A 20 22.46 23.63 15.14
N GLU A 21 22.13 24.00 16.40
CA GLU A 21 20.88 23.58 17.03
C GLU A 21 19.66 24.07 16.25
N LEU A 22 19.65 25.34 15.84
CA LEU A 22 18.57 25.91 15.03
C LEU A 22 18.45 25.20 13.68
N LEU A 23 19.56 24.87 13.05
CA LEU A 23 19.61 24.17 11.77
C LEU A 23 19.04 22.75 11.90
N LEU A 24 19.38 22.05 12.97
CA LEU A 24 18.82 20.72 13.27
C LEU A 24 17.32 20.78 13.49
N VAL A 25 16.85 21.73 14.29
CA VAL A 25 15.40 21.93 14.53
C VAL A 25 14.70 22.24 13.20
N PHE A 26 15.28 23.11 12.38
CA PHE A 26 14.72 23.44 11.08
C PHE A 26 14.66 22.23 10.15
N ALA A 27 15.70 21.40 10.12
CA ALA A 27 15.73 20.19 9.31
C ALA A 27 14.62 19.19 9.73
N VAL A 28 14.43 19.01 11.03
CA VAL A 28 13.37 18.14 11.58
C VAL A 28 11.99 18.69 11.24
N LEU A 29 11.77 19.98 11.43
CA LEU A 29 10.49 20.64 11.10
C LEU A 29 10.20 20.54 9.60
N TRP A 30 11.21 20.75 8.75
CA TRP A 30 11.07 20.60 7.32
C TRP A 30 10.62 19.20 6.93
N TYR A 31 11.28 18.19 7.50
CA TYR A 31 10.93 16.79 7.26
C TYR A 31 9.46 16.48 7.67
N ILE A 32 9.05 16.98 8.85
CA ILE A 32 7.67 16.79 9.33
C ILE A 32 6.66 17.46 8.37
N VAL A 33 6.93 18.70 7.96
CA VAL A 33 6.04 19.44 7.04
C VAL A 33 5.95 18.75 5.69
N ASP A 34 7.08 18.30 5.16
CA ASP A 34 7.12 17.56 3.90
C ASP A 34 6.31 16.26 4.00
N TRP A 35 6.56 15.46 5.03
CA TRP A 35 5.83 14.22 5.28
C TRP A 35 4.32 14.44 5.41
N VAL A 36 3.90 15.41 6.20
CA VAL A 36 2.46 15.75 6.36
C VAL A 36 1.87 16.19 5.03
N THR A 37 2.58 17.02 4.27
CA THR A 37 2.10 17.53 2.97
C THR A 37 1.94 16.42 1.95
N VAL A 38 2.93 15.52 1.85
CA VAL A 38 2.88 14.36 0.95
C VAL A 38 1.75 13.42 1.36
N THR A 39 1.64 13.10 2.64
CA THR A 39 0.59 12.22 3.17
C THR A 39 -0.81 12.82 2.91
N ALA A 40 -1.00 14.09 3.19
CA ALA A 40 -2.27 14.77 2.92
C ALA A 40 -2.61 14.78 1.43
N ARG A 41 -1.61 15.02 0.56
CA ARG A 41 -1.81 14.98 -0.90
C ARG A 41 -2.22 13.58 -1.36
N VAL A 42 -1.53 12.54 -0.90
CA VAL A 42 -1.85 11.14 -1.24
C VAL A 42 -3.25 10.79 -0.75
N TYR A 43 -3.61 11.18 0.47
CA TYR A 43 -4.93 10.91 1.05
C TYR A 43 -6.08 11.57 0.25
N HIS A 44 -5.85 12.76 -0.31
CA HIS A 44 -6.85 13.48 -1.11
C HIS A 44 -6.79 13.17 -2.61
N THR A 45 -5.83 12.34 -3.05
CA THR A 45 -5.77 11.93 -4.45
C THR A 45 -6.88 10.89 -4.71
N PRO A 46 -7.74 11.09 -5.73
CA PRO A 46 -8.74 10.11 -6.09
C PRO A 46 -8.07 8.79 -6.48
N MET A 47 -8.55 7.71 -5.93
CA MET A 47 -7.98 6.36 -6.12
C MET A 47 -8.26 5.77 -7.51
N GLY A 48 -9.14 6.41 -8.30
CA GLY A 48 -9.52 5.92 -9.63
C GLY A 48 -10.43 4.69 -9.62
N PHE A 49 -10.90 4.26 -8.45
CA PHE A 49 -11.82 3.14 -8.30
C PHE A 49 -12.75 3.39 -7.11
N ASP A 50 -13.87 2.68 -7.08
CA ASP A 50 -14.88 2.79 -6.04
C ASP A 50 -14.83 1.56 -5.13
N THR A 51 -14.76 1.80 -3.82
CA THR A 51 -14.78 0.76 -2.79
C THR A 51 -16.03 0.81 -1.91
N GLU A 52 -16.97 1.70 -2.23
CA GLU A 52 -18.18 1.84 -1.44
C GLU A 52 -19.01 0.54 -1.55
N HIS A 53 -19.40 0.01 -0.39
CA HIS A 53 -20.09 -1.28 -0.26
C HIS A 53 -19.30 -2.51 -0.74
N CYS A 54 -17.98 -2.40 -0.92
CA CYS A 54 -17.12 -3.54 -1.17
C CYS A 54 -16.68 -4.21 0.12
N TYR A 55 -16.71 -5.54 0.14
CA TYR A 55 -16.29 -6.35 1.28
C TYR A 55 -15.16 -7.29 0.85
N ASN A 56 -14.10 -7.32 1.61
CA ASN A 56 -13.01 -8.28 1.41
C ASN A 56 -13.24 -9.51 2.29
N LEU A 57 -13.28 -10.67 1.66
CA LEU A 57 -13.37 -11.97 2.33
C LEU A 57 -12.05 -12.70 2.12
N SER A 58 -11.34 -12.96 3.21
CA SER A 58 -10.11 -13.75 3.18
C SER A 58 -10.37 -15.15 3.73
N PHE A 59 -9.83 -16.13 3.04
CA PHE A 59 -9.90 -17.52 3.45
C PHE A 59 -8.50 -18.02 3.78
N ASN A 60 -8.38 -18.77 4.85
CA ASN A 60 -7.13 -19.41 5.23
C ASN A 60 -7.38 -20.90 5.40
N SER A 61 -6.40 -21.72 5.02
CA SER A 61 -6.42 -23.14 5.27
C SER A 61 -6.47 -23.41 6.78
N LEU A 62 -7.19 -24.46 7.16
CA LEU A 62 -7.31 -24.85 8.56
C LEU A 62 -5.96 -25.29 9.13
N PRO A 63 -5.62 -24.87 10.34
CA PRO A 63 -4.37 -25.31 10.96
C PRO A 63 -4.40 -26.84 11.22
N PRO A 64 -3.25 -27.52 11.17
CA PRO A 64 -3.15 -28.99 11.36
C PRO A 64 -3.73 -29.51 12.67
N LYS A 65 -3.90 -28.64 13.66
CA LYS A 65 -4.52 -28.96 14.96
C LYS A 65 -6.05 -28.92 14.95
N SER A 66 -6.65 -28.45 13.85
CA SER A 66 -8.11 -28.39 13.74
C SER A 66 -8.69 -29.80 13.58
N ALA A 67 -9.82 -30.07 14.25
CA ALA A 67 -10.56 -31.34 14.10
C ALA A 67 -11.11 -31.55 12.67
N LEU A 68 -11.22 -30.46 11.89
CA LEU A 68 -11.71 -30.49 10.52
C LEU A 68 -10.54 -30.44 9.48
N TYR A 69 -9.30 -30.51 9.95
CA TYR A 69 -8.14 -30.51 9.05
C TYR A 69 -8.08 -31.82 8.25
N ASN A 70 -8.04 -31.69 6.94
CA ASN A 70 -7.87 -32.81 6.05
C ASN A 70 -6.48 -32.77 5.42
N PRO A 71 -5.55 -33.68 5.77
CA PRO A 71 -4.20 -33.68 5.22
C PRO A 71 -4.11 -34.04 3.72
N ALA A 72 -5.19 -34.59 3.15
CA ALA A 72 -5.27 -34.90 1.73
C ALA A 72 -5.72 -33.69 0.88
N PHE A 73 -6.09 -32.57 1.53
CA PHE A 73 -6.53 -31.38 0.84
C PHE A 73 -5.32 -30.64 0.26
N THR A 74 -5.30 -30.46 -1.02
CA THR A 74 -4.18 -29.85 -1.77
C THR A 74 -4.41 -28.36 -2.01
N ALA A 75 -3.38 -27.65 -2.49
CA ALA A 75 -3.53 -26.25 -2.88
C ALA A 75 -4.48 -26.06 -4.08
N GLU A 76 -4.63 -27.07 -4.93
CA GLU A 76 -5.60 -27.05 -6.03
C GLU A 76 -7.03 -27.14 -5.48
N ASP A 77 -7.26 -27.99 -4.48
CA ASP A 77 -8.56 -28.09 -3.81
C ASP A 77 -8.95 -26.79 -3.10
N ASP A 78 -7.96 -26.05 -2.54
CA ASP A 78 -8.19 -24.73 -1.94
C ASP A 78 -8.68 -23.72 -3.00
N VAL A 79 -8.09 -23.75 -4.20
CA VAL A 79 -8.51 -22.85 -5.31
C VAL A 79 -9.91 -23.22 -5.78
N ASP A 80 -10.20 -24.49 -5.98
CA ASP A 80 -11.53 -24.97 -6.41
C ASP A 80 -12.60 -24.59 -5.40
N ALA A 81 -12.32 -24.78 -4.10
CA ALA A 81 -13.23 -24.39 -3.03
C ALA A 81 -13.48 -22.86 -3.02
N LEU A 82 -12.42 -22.05 -3.26
CA LEU A 82 -12.55 -20.60 -3.35
C LEU A 82 -13.45 -20.19 -4.52
N LEU A 83 -13.24 -20.80 -5.70
CA LEU A 83 -14.06 -20.53 -6.89
C LEU A 83 -15.51 -20.95 -6.68
N GLU A 84 -15.76 -22.09 -6.02
CA GLU A 84 -17.12 -22.52 -5.68
C GLU A 84 -17.81 -21.53 -4.72
N ILE A 85 -17.10 -21.05 -3.71
CA ILE A 85 -17.62 -20.02 -2.80
C ILE A 85 -17.96 -18.73 -3.55
N ALA A 86 -17.05 -18.28 -4.43
CA ALA A 86 -17.28 -17.09 -5.24
C ALA A 86 -18.53 -17.22 -6.11
N GLU A 87 -18.73 -18.39 -6.73
CA GLU A 87 -19.91 -18.68 -7.55
C GLU A 87 -21.20 -18.70 -6.71
N ARG A 88 -21.16 -19.30 -5.54
CA ARG A 88 -22.30 -19.29 -4.60
C ARG A 88 -22.65 -17.88 -4.14
N LEU A 89 -21.65 -17.01 -3.95
CA LEU A 89 -21.85 -15.62 -3.58
C LEU A 89 -22.48 -14.80 -4.73
N ARG A 90 -22.07 -15.05 -5.99
CA ARG A 90 -22.64 -14.38 -7.18
C ARG A 90 -24.16 -14.59 -7.31
N HIS A 91 -24.65 -15.72 -6.80
CA HIS A 91 -26.09 -16.05 -6.84
C HIS A 91 -26.84 -15.58 -5.59
N ARG A 92 -26.22 -14.88 -4.66
CA ARG A 92 -26.89 -14.38 -3.47
C ARG A 92 -27.67 -13.10 -3.74
N PRO A 93 -28.89 -12.96 -3.27
CA PRO A 93 -29.64 -11.71 -3.34
C PRO A 93 -28.88 -10.59 -2.62
N GLY A 94 -28.74 -9.43 -3.28
CA GLY A 94 -28.05 -8.26 -2.74
C GLY A 94 -26.53 -8.23 -3.02
N VAL A 95 -25.99 -9.21 -3.72
CA VAL A 95 -24.61 -9.20 -4.21
C VAL A 95 -24.63 -8.77 -5.68
N GLU A 96 -24.01 -7.64 -5.99
CA GLU A 96 -23.94 -7.08 -7.34
C GLU A 96 -22.80 -7.68 -8.17
N GLY A 97 -21.72 -8.06 -7.53
CA GLY A 97 -20.56 -8.66 -8.17
C GLY A 97 -19.61 -9.29 -7.18
N VAL A 98 -18.86 -10.29 -7.63
CA VAL A 98 -17.84 -10.98 -6.87
C VAL A 98 -16.61 -11.10 -7.75
N THR A 99 -15.47 -10.75 -7.22
CA THR A 99 -14.17 -10.94 -7.87
C THR A 99 -13.24 -11.73 -6.98
N VAL A 100 -12.42 -12.55 -7.59
CA VAL A 100 -11.33 -13.28 -6.92
C VAL A 100 -10.02 -12.63 -7.35
N SER A 101 -9.23 -12.25 -6.37
CA SER A 101 -7.97 -11.58 -6.65
C SER A 101 -6.89 -11.98 -5.63
N GLN A 102 -5.64 -11.90 -6.08
CA GLN A 102 -4.49 -12.14 -5.22
C GLN A 102 -3.60 -10.88 -5.22
N ASN A 103 -3.34 -10.35 -4.01
CA ASN A 103 -2.47 -9.19 -3.79
C ASN A 103 -2.85 -7.91 -4.56
N CYS A 104 -4.11 -7.71 -4.89
CA CYS A 104 -4.56 -6.55 -5.66
C CYS A 104 -5.85 -5.90 -5.15
N TYR A 105 -6.32 -6.27 -3.96
CA TYR A 105 -7.45 -5.57 -3.38
C TYR A 105 -7.04 -4.21 -2.82
N PRO A 106 -7.95 -3.24 -2.77
CA PRO A 106 -7.69 -1.93 -2.19
C PRO A 106 -7.15 -2.00 -0.77
N TYR A 107 -6.19 -1.13 -0.46
CA TYR A 107 -5.50 -1.07 0.84
C TYR A 107 -4.68 -2.32 1.21
N ASN A 108 -4.33 -3.13 0.22
CA ASN A 108 -3.39 -4.21 0.42
C ASN A 108 -1.97 -3.65 0.51
N GLU A 109 -1.24 -3.97 1.58
CA GLU A 109 0.17 -3.61 1.75
C GLU A 109 1.10 -4.51 0.92
N GLY A 110 0.59 -5.63 0.38
CA GLY A 110 1.34 -6.52 -0.48
C GLY A 110 1.51 -5.95 -1.89
N SER A 111 2.72 -6.01 -2.41
CA SER A 111 2.97 -5.72 -3.82
C SER A 111 3.75 -6.85 -4.47
N SER A 112 3.28 -7.30 -5.62
CA SER A 112 4.05 -8.15 -6.52
C SER A 112 4.60 -7.30 -7.64
N GLY A 113 5.92 -7.36 -7.86
CA GLY A 113 6.58 -6.69 -8.97
C GLY A 113 7.11 -7.71 -9.96
N ALA A 114 6.98 -7.41 -11.24
CA ALA A 114 7.64 -8.15 -12.30
C ALA A 114 8.61 -7.23 -13.03
N PHE A 115 9.76 -7.78 -13.39
CA PHE A 115 10.75 -7.09 -14.20
C PHE A 115 10.54 -7.48 -15.66
N PHE A 116 10.36 -6.49 -16.49
CA PHE A 116 10.25 -6.68 -17.94
C PHE A 116 11.47 -6.05 -18.60
N TYR A 117 12.13 -6.82 -19.44
CA TYR A 117 13.26 -6.34 -20.25
C TYR A 117 12.76 -5.96 -21.63
N LEU A 118 12.85 -4.67 -21.94
CA LEU A 118 12.57 -4.18 -23.29
C LEU A 118 13.89 -4.16 -24.08
N GLN A 119 13.93 -4.85 -25.21
CA GLN A 119 15.11 -4.95 -26.07
C GLN A 119 16.41 -5.36 -25.32
N ASP A 120 16.30 -6.27 -24.37
CA ASP A 120 17.40 -6.80 -23.54
C ASP A 120 18.25 -5.78 -22.77
N THR A 121 17.88 -4.49 -22.81
CA THR A 121 18.69 -3.40 -22.27
C THR A 121 17.95 -2.56 -21.23
N ILE A 122 16.66 -2.38 -21.39
CA ILE A 122 15.84 -1.51 -20.51
C ILE A 122 15.03 -2.39 -19.58
N CYS A 123 15.35 -2.34 -18.27
CA CYS A 123 14.57 -3.01 -17.23
C CYS A 123 13.46 -2.07 -16.77
N VAL A 124 12.21 -2.50 -16.92
CA VAL A 124 11.02 -1.80 -16.42
C VAL A 124 10.41 -2.64 -15.32
N THR A 125 10.19 -2.04 -14.17
CA THR A 125 9.45 -2.67 -13.08
C THR A 125 7.97 -2.34 -13.24
N ALA A 126 7.13 -3.37 -13.27
CA ALA A 126 5.68 -3.20 -13.29
C ALA A 126 5.05 -3.93 -12.10
N HIS A 127 3.98 -3.37 -11.57
CA HIS A 127 3.16 -4.08 -10.59
C HIS A 127 2.38 -5.18 -11.30
N GLN A 128 2.49 -6.39 -10.74
CA GLN A 128 1.77 -7.55 -11.22
C GLN A 128 0.61 -7.84 -10.28
N ILE A 129 -0.58 -7.91 -10.84
CA ILE A 129 -1.80 -8.29 -10.12
C ILE A 129 -2.41 -9.52 -10.80
N TRP A 130 -2.99 -10.39 -9.99
CA TRP A 130 -3.77 -11.52 -10.48
C TRP A 130 -5.22 -11.31 -10.06
N SER A 131 -6.09 -11.22 -11.03
CA SER A 131 -7.50 -11.01 -10.80
C SER A 131 -8.32 -11.69 -11.89
N ASP A 132 -9.58 -11.98 -11.58
CA ASP A 132 -10.55 -12.39 -12.57
C ASP A 132 -11.04 -11.19 -13.42
N PRO A 133 -11.70 -11.42 -14.55
CA PRO A 133 -12.20 -10.34 -15.41
C PRO A 133 -13.23 -9.42 -14.74
N ASP A 134 -13.89 -9.90 -13.69
CA ASP A 134 -14.91 -9.13 -12.97
C ASP A 134 -14.30 -8.07 -12.05
N PHE A 135 -13.01 -8.11 -11.80
CA PHE A 135 -12.29 -7.17 -10.94
C PHE A 135 -12.56 -5.72 -11.31
N TYR A 136 -12.42 -5.36 -12.57
CA TYR A 136 -12.63 -3.99 -13.04
C TYR A 136 -14.08 -3.54 -12.91
N ARG A 137 -15.02 -4.47 -13.07
CA ARG A 137 -16.45 -4.21 -12.92
C ARG A 137 -16.83 -3.99 -11.45
N VAL A 138 -16.32 -4.83 -10.55
CA VAL A 138 -16.61 -4.75 -9.11
C VAL A 138 -16.07 -3.46 -8.51
N PHE A 139 -14.88 -3.04 -8.89
CA PHE A 139 -14.28 -1.79 -8.43
C PHE A 139 -14.61 -0.57 -9.31
N ARG A 140 -15.48 -0.73 -10.31
CA ARG A 140 -15.94 0.35 -11.20
C ARG A 140 -14.79 1.18 -11.75
N TYR A 141 -13.74 0.51 -12.22
CA TYR A 141 -12.67 1.20 -12.94
C TYR A 141 -13.22 1.88 -14.19
N PRO A 142 -12.80 3.15 -14.46
CA PRO A 142 -13.24 3.90 -15.62
C PRO A 142 -12.71 3.33 -16.94
#